data_ed19a7f90bea7cd0d0efcab0a7e15263
#
_entry.id   ed19a7f90bea7cd0d0efcab0a7e15263
#
_cell.length_a   1.000
_cell.length_b   1.000
_cell.length_c   1.000
_cell.angle_alpha   90.00
_cell.angle_beta   90.00
_cell.angle_gamma   90.00
#
_symmetry.space_group_name_H-M   'P 1'
#
loop_
_entity.id
_entity.type
_entity.pdbx_description
1 polymer ?
#
loop_
_entity_poly.entity_id
_entity_poly.type
_entity_poly.pdbx_seq_one_letter_code
_entity_poly.pdbx_strand_id
1 'polypeptide(L)'
;MKRVLLFLATNLAVMLVLSITASVLGVNRFLTANGLNFGMLLAFAALMGFGGSFISLLMSKTIAKWSTGAQVITHPSTSTELWLVQTVQKLSQKAGLPMPEVAIYEGEPNAFATGATKNSSLVAVSTGLLQSMSHDEVEAVLAHEVAHVANGDMVTLTLIQGVVNTFVIFLARVVGYFVDSMLRKNDEESSGPGIGYMVTVIVCEIIFGILASIIVATFSRRREFRADAGAAGLMGSPAPMVAALRRLGGQEPDSLPQNMQAMGIAGGKSWMALFSSHPPIEQRIAALQSAR
;
A
#
# COMPACT_ATOMS: atom_id res chain seq x y z
N MET A 1 -4.17 -2.99 -21.23
CA MET A 1 -2.91 -3.31 -21.92
C MET A 1 -1.73 -2.49 -21.41
N LYS A 2 -1.76 -1.14 -21.38
CA LYS A 2 -0.61 -0.32 -20.90
C LYS A 2 -0.10 -0.70 -19.51
N ARG A 3 -0.97 -1.05 -18.55
CA ARG A 3 -0.58 -1.43 -17.17
C ARG A 3 0.09 -2.79 -17.09
N VAL A 4 -0.39 -3.77 -17.88
CA VAL A 4 0.25 -5.08 -17.97
C VAL A 4 1.64 -4.94 -18.58
N LEU A 5 1.76 -4.13 -19.64
CA LEU A 5 3.06 -3.82 -20.25
C LEU A 5 3.99 -3.13 -19.26
N LEU A 6 3.50 -2.15 -18.49
CA LEU A 6 4.27 -1.48 -17.44
C LEU A 6 4.71 -2.47 -16.34
N PHE A 7 3.82 -3.35 -15.93
CA PHE A 7 4.14 -4.42 -14.96
C PHE A 7 5.28 -5.31 -15.47
N LEU A 8 5.17 -5.82 -16.70
CA LEU A 8 6.19 -6.68 -17.29
C LEU A 8 7.51 -5.93 -17.49
N ALA A 9 7.46 -4.68 -17.98
CA ALA A 9 8.64 -3.85 -18.16
C ALA A 9 9.34 -3.53 -16.83
N THR A 10 8.58 -3.23 -15.77
CA THR A 10 9.13 -2.99 -14.44
C THR A 10 9.78 -4.24 -13.86
N ASN A 11 9.14 -5.41 -13.99
CA ASN A 11 9.73 -6.70 -13.60
C ASN A 11 11.05 -6.95 -14.32
N LEU A 12 11.07 -6.79 -15.64
CA LEU A 12 12.26 -7.00 -16.44
C LEU A 12 13.37 -6.02 -16.06
N ALA A 13 13.04 -4.74 -15.85
CA ALA A 13 13.99 -3.72 -15.42
C ALA A 13 14.59 -4.04 -14.04
N VAL A 14 13.78 -4.47 -13.07
CA VAL A 14 14.25 -4.87 -11.74
C VAL A 14 15.18 -6.08 -11.82
N MET A 15 14.81 -7.11 -12.60
CA MET A 15 15.64 -8.28 -12.83
C MET A 15 16.99 -7.91 -13.45
N LEU A 16 16.99 -7.00 -14.43
CA LEU A 16 18.18 -6.52 -15.10
C LEU A 16 19.09 -5.75 -14.13
N VAL A 17 18.54 -4.80 -13.37
CA VAL A 17 19.29 -4.01 -12.38
C VAL A 17 19.90 -4.92 -11.33
N LEU A 18 19.14 -5.84 -10.75
CA LEU A 18 19.65 -6.82 -9.78
C LEU A 18 20.74 -7.68 -10.37
N SER A 19 20.57 -8.16 -11.61
CA SER A 19 21.55 -9.00 -12.31
C SER A 19 22.85 -8.25 -12.55
N ILE A 20 22.81 -7.03 -13.05
CA ILE A 20 24.00 -6.19 -13.29
C ILE A 20 24.70 -5.88 -11.97
N THR A 21 23.96 -5.40 -10.97
CA THR A 21 24.52 -5.04 -9.65
C THR A 21 25.22 -6.24 -9.01
N ALA A 22 24.56 -7.39 -9.01
CA ALA A 22 25.13 -8.61 -8.45
C ALA A 22 26.37 -9.10 -9.21
N SER A 23 26.39 -8.93 -10.53
CA SER A 23 27.59 -9.26 -11.35
C SER A 23 28.75 -8.34 -11.02
N VAL A 24 28.51 -7.02 -10.92
CA VAL A 24 29.55 -6.03 -10.58
C VAL A 24 30.12 -6.28 -9.17
N LEU A 25 29.27 -6.64 -8.21
CA LEU A 25 29.67 -6.95 -6.84
C LEU A 25 30.27 -8.37 -6.67
N GLY A 26 30.35 -9.15 -7.74
CA GLY A 26 30.88 -10.51 -7.68
C GLY A 26 29.97 -11.54 -6.99
N VAL A 27 28.74 -11.15 -6.66
CA VAL A 27 27.76 -12.01 -5.97
C VAL A 27 27.48 -13.28 -6.77
N ASN A 28 27.43 -13.20 -8.10
CA ASN A 28 27.22 -14.36 -8.97
C ASN A 28 28.29 -15.42 -8.76
N ARG A 29 29.56 -14.98 -8.72
CA ARG A 29 30.70 -15.92 -8.54
C ARG A 29 30.68 -16.54 -7.15
N PHE A 30 30.39 -15.74 -6.12
CA PHE A 30 30.25 -16.20 -4.75
C PHE A 30 29.13 -17.25 -4.62
N LEU A 31 27.94 -16.98 -5.12
CA LEU A 31 26.82 -17.91 -5.05
C LEU A 31 27.08 -19.19 -5.82
N THR A 32 27.64 -19.09 -7.03
CA THR A 32 27.98 -20.27 -7.84
C THR A 32 29.08 -21.13 -7.19
N ALA A 33 30.09 -20.52 -6.58
CA ALA A 33 31.13 -21.23 -5.86
C ALA A 33 30.60 -22.00 -4.63
N ASN A 34 29.48 -21.54 -4.04
CA ASN A 34 28.81 -22.20 -2.92
C ASN A 34 27.60 -23.07 -3.36
N GLY A 35 27.51 -23.44 -4.63
CA GLY A 35 26.48 -24.35 -5.15
C GLY A 35 25.10 -23.72 -5.37
N LEU A 36 24.96 -22.38 -5.26
CA LEU A 36 23.69 -21.68 -5.49
C LEU A 36 23.64 -21.11 -6.91
N ASN A 37 22.55 -21.41 -7.62
CA ASN A 37 22.30 -20.81 -8.93
C ASN A 37 21.69 -19.41 -8.77
N PHE A 38 22.47 -18.37 -9.10
CA PHE A 38 22.05 -16.99 -9.03
C PHE A 38 20.77 -16.70 -9.83
N GLY A 39 20.67 -17.24 -11.05
CA GLY A 39 19.49 -17.03 -11.91
C GLY A 39 18.23 -17.61 -11.29
N MET A 40 18.34 -18.79 -10.69
CA MET A 40 17.22 -19.44 -9.98
C MET A 40 16.81 -18.64 -8.73
N LEU A 41 17.77 -18.13 -7.95
CA LEU A 41 17.47 -17.29 -6.79
C LEU A 41 16.74 -16.00 -7.19
N LEU A 42 17.20 -15.35 -8.24
CA LEU A 42 16.60 -14.13 -8.75
C LEU A 42 15.18 -14.39 -9.28
N ALA A 43 14.98 -15.44 -10.06
CA ALA A 43 13.67 -15.86 -10.55
C ALA A 43 12.71 -16.20 -9.41
N PHE A 44 13.20 -16.91 -8.39
CA PHE A 44 12.42 -17.23 -7.19
C PHE A 44 12.00 -15.95 -6.44
N ALA A 45 12.95 -15.04 -6.19
CA ALA A 45 12.66 -13.78 -5.49
C ALA A 45 11.63 -12.91 -6.25
N ALA A 46 11.75 -12.84 -7.58
CA ALA A 46 10.80 -12.13 -8.43
C ALA A 46 9.42 -12.79 -8.42
N LEU A 47 9.37 -14.11 -8.56
CA LEU A 47 8.11 -14.87 -8.53
C LEU A 47 7.38 -14.66 -7.18
N MET A 48 8.08 -14.78 -6.07
CA MET A 48 7.50 -14.61 -4.73
C MET A 48 7.13 -13.16 -4.46
N GLY A 49 7.99 -12.19 -4.78
CA GLY A 49 7.75 -10.77 -4.54
C GLY A 49 6.59 -10.22 -5.35
N PHE A 50 6.58 -10.43 -6.66
CA PHE A 50 5.50 -9.98 -7.53
C PHE A 50 4.27 -10.88 -7.45
N GLY A 51 4.45 -12.20 -7.41
CA GLY A 51 3.35 -13.16 -7.33
C GLY A 51 2.51 -12.94 -6.08
N GLY A 52 3.14 -12.82 -4.91
CA GLY A 52 2.46 -12.53 -3.66
C GLY A 52 1.71 -11.21 -3.69
N SER A 53 2.33 -10.13 -4.20
CA SER A 53 1.70 -8.81 -4.32
C SER A 53 0.51 -8.84 -5.30
N PHE A 54 0.63 -9.58 -6.40
CA PHE A 54 -0.43 -9.70 -7.39
C PHE A 54 -1.62 -10.51 -6.87
N ILE A 55 -1.37 -11.62 -6.17
CA ILE A 55 -2.43 -12.42 -5.51
C ILE A 55 -3.15 -11.56 -4.46
N SER A 56 -2.41 -10.81 -3.64
CA SER A 56 -2.97 -9.88 -2.67
C SER A 56 -3.89 -8.84 -3.32
N LEU A 57 -3.48 -8.28 -4.47
CA LEU A 57 -4.31 -7.34 -5.24
C LEU A 57 -5.60 -8.00 -5.75
N LEU A 58 -5.52 -9.19 -6.32
CA LEU A 58 -6.69 -9.92 -6.83
C LEU A 58 -7.68 -10.25 -5.72
N MET A 59 -7.17 -10.58 -4.53
CA MET A 59 -7.98 -10.93 -3.36
C MET A 59 -8.41 -9.70 -2.55
N SER A 60 -7.90 -8.49 -2.84
CA SER A 60 -8.07 -7.30 -2.01
C SER A 60 -9.53 -7.00 -1.68
N LYS A 61 -10.43 -7.10 -2.65
CA LYS A 61 -11.86 -6.85 -2.47
C LYS A 61 -12.52 -7.89 -1.55
N THR A 62 -12.17 -9.16 -1.69
CA THR A 62 -12.69 -10.25 -0.85
C THR A 62 -12.17 -10.13 0.57
N ILE A 63 -10.87 -9.89 0.73
CA ILE A 63 -10.23 -9.70 2.04
C ILE A 63 -10.83 -8.48 2.74
N ALA A 64 -11.00 -7.35 2.04
CA ALA A 64 -11.59 -6.15 2.61
C ALA A 64 -13.02 -6.38 3.11
N LYS A 65 -13.88 -7.01 2.31
CA LYS A 65 -15.24 -7.35 2.74
C LYS A 65 -15.25 -8.27 3.97
N TRP A 66 -14.41 -9.27 3.95
CA TRP A 66 -14.35 -10.25 5.05
C TRP A 66 -13.79 -9.65 6.34
N SER A 67 -12.71 -8.85 6.25
CA SER A 67 -12.05 -8.26 7.43
C SER A 67 -12.85 -7.14 8.10
N THR A 68 -13.64 -6.39 7.32
CA THR A 68 -14.46 -5.28 7.83
C THR A 68 -15.91 -5.66 8.07
N GLY A 69 -16.36 -6.82 7.59
CA GLY A 69 -17.78 -7.18 7.58
C GLY A 69 -18.61 -6.32 6.62
N ALA A 70 -17.97 -5.68 5.62
CA ALA A 70 -18.63 -4.74 4.72
C ALA A 70 -19.75 -5.41 3.92
N GLN A 71 -20.95 -4.83 4.02
CA GLN A 71 -22.15 -5.28 3.32
C GLN A 71 -22.37 -4.46 2.05
N VAL A 72 -22.34 -5.14 0.91
CA VAL A 72 -22.55 -4.49 -0.39
C VAL A 72 -24.02 -4.14 -0.55
N ILE A 73 -24.30 -2.89 -0.90
CA ILE A 73 -25.65 -2.38 -1.19
C ILE A 73 -26.02 -2.80 -2.61
N THR A 74 -26.78 -3.90 -2.74
CA THR A 74 -27.33 -4.34 -4.02
C THR A 74 -28.65 -3.67 -4.34
N HIS A 75 -29.49 -3.49 -3.32
CA HIS A 75 -30.78 -2.83 -3.41
C HIS A 75 -30.88 -1.84 -2.25
N PRO A 76 -30.72 -0.51 -2.52
CA PRO A 76 -30.85 0.49 -1.46
C PRO A 76 -32.22 0.43 -0.79
N SER A 77 -32.24 0.24 0.53
CA SER A 77 -33.46 0.11 1.33
C SER A 77 -33.74 1.34 2.20
N THR A 78 -32.71 2.17 2.42
CA THR A 78 -32.82 3.40 3.21
C THR A 78 -32.49 4.63 2.37
N SER A 79 -32.91 5.83 2.84
CA SER A 79 -32.57 7.10 2.20
C SER A 79 -31.05 7.33 2.16
N THR A 80 -30.33 6.93 3.21
CA THR A 80 -28.87 7.02 3.31
C THR A 80 -28.18 6.12 2.28
N GLU A 81 -28.62 4.87 2.14
CA GLU A 81 -28.06 3.96 1.13
C GLU A 81 -28.31 4.46 -0.29
N LEU A 82 -29.54 4.95 -0.56
CA LEU A 82 -29.88 5.50 -1.87
C LEU A 82 -29.00 6.69 -2.20
N TRP A 83 -28.87 7.65 -1.26
CA TRP A 83 -28.01 8.81 -1.41
C TRP A 83 -26.54 8.41 -1.65
N LEU A 84 -26.02 7.46 -0.87
CA LEU A 84 -24.64 6.97 -0.98
C LEU A 84 -24.38 6.37 -2.36
N VAL A 85 -25.25 5.48 -2.85
CA VAL A 85 -25.13 4.85 -4.16
C VAL A 85 -25.20 5.91 -5.27
N GLN A 86 -26.14 6.86 -5.20
CA GLN A 86 -26.27 7.94 -6.18
C GLN A 86 -25.03 8.86 -6.18
N THR A 87 -24.49 9.18 -5.01
CA THR A 87 -23.28 9.99 -4.86
C THR A 87 -22.09 9.32 -5.51
N VAL A 88 -21.83 8.04 -5.19
CA VAL A 88 -20.74 7.28 -5.81
C VAL A 88 -20.92 7.14 -7.32
N GLN A 89 -22.16 6.93 -7.77
CA GLN A 89 -22.48 6.88 -9.22
C GLN A 89 -22.13 8.19 -9.93
N LYS A 90 -22.57 9.32 -9.38
CA LYS A 90 -22.27 10.66 -9.90
C LYS A 90 -20.77 10.93 -9.99
N LEU A 91 -20.03 10.61 -8.91
CA LEU A 91 -18.59 10.80 -8.85
C LEU A 91 -17.85 9.89 -9.82
N SER A 92 -18.26 8.62 -9.92
CA SER A 92 -17.67 7.66 -10.86
C SER A 92 -17.89 8.04 -12.32
N GLN A 93 -19.10 8.53 -12.66
CA GLN A 93 -19.38 9.06 -14.00
C GLN A 93 -18.49 10.26 -14.34
N LYS A 94 -18.34 11.22 -13.41
CA LYS A 94 -17.43 12.37 -13.59
C LYS A 94 -15.97 11.93 -13.76
N ALA A 95 -15.55 10.86 -13.06
CA ALA A 95 -14.20 10.30 -13.14
C ALA A 95 -13.99 9.38 -14.37
N GLY A 96 -15.02 9.14 -15.18
CA GLY A 96 -14.95 8.22 -16.32
C GLY A 96 -14.72 6.77 -15.90
N LEU A 97 -15.30 6.36 -14.78
CA LEU A 97 -15.19 5.02 -14.21
C LEU A 97 -16.50 4.25 -14.35
N PRO A 98 -16.43 2.92 -14.52
CA PRO A 98 -17.57 2.06 -14.25
C PRO A 98 -18.02 2.20 -12.78
N MET A 99 -19.30 1.94 -12.52
CA MET A 99 -19.81 1.98 -11.16
C MET A 99 -19.11 0.96 -10.27
N PRO A 100 -18.43 1.36 -9.17
CA PRO A 100 -17.87 0.42 -8.19
C PRO A 100 -18.98 -0.24 -7.37
N GLU A 101 -18.69 -1.37 -6.74
CA GLU A 101 -19.55 -1.84 -5.65
C GLU A 101 -19.51 -0.82 -4.51
N VAL A 102 -20.66 -0.56 -3.89
CA VAL A 102 -20.77 0.34 -2.74
C VAL A 102 -21.13 -0.48 -1.52
N ALA A 103 -20.45 -0.29 -0.42
CA ALA A 103 -20.71 -1.03 0.81
C ALA A 103 -20.66 -0.14 2.05
N ILE A 104 -21.36 -0.60 3.10
CA ILE A 104 -21.33 -0.02 4.45
C ILE A 104 -20.77 -1.07 5.40
N TYR A 105 -20.00 -0.64 6.39
CA TYR A 105 -19.50 -1.48 7.47
C TYR A 105 -19.55 -0.74 8.82
N GLU A 106 -19.66 -1.53 9.90
CA GLU A 106 -19.63 -0.98 11.26
C GLU A 106 -18.20 -0.63 11.65
N GLY A 107 -17.98 0.58 12.17
CA GLY A 107 -16.65 1.01 12.63
C GLY A 107 -16.53 2.51 12.85
N GLU A 108 -15.35 2.90 13.36
CA GLU A 108 -14.93 4.29 13.51
C GLU A 108 -14.97 5.05 12.18
N PRO A 109 -15.00 6.40 12.18
CA PRO A 109 -15.09 7.21 10.96
C PRO A 109 -13.99 6.88 9.97
N ASN A 110 -14.33 6.18 8.90
CA ASN A 110 -13.39 5.76 7.85
C ASN A 110 -14.11 5.44 6.54
N ALA A 111 -13.38 5.56 5.43
CA ALA A 111 -13.78 5.03 4.14
C ALA A 111 -12.56 4.45 3.43
N PHE A 112 -12.79 3.56 2.49
CA PHE A 112 -11.71 3.01 1.65
C PHE A 112 -12.22 2.59 0.28
N ALA A 113 -11.31 2.65 -0.69
CA ALA A 113 -11.51 2.01 -1.98
C ALA A 113 -10.48 0.90 -2.19
N THR A 114 -10.92 -0.22 -2.77
CA THR A 114 -10.04 -1.35 -3.11
C THR A 114 -10.52 -2.05 -4.38
N GLY A 115 -9.70 -2.94 -4.91
CA GLY A 115 -10.02 -3.72 -6.09
C GLY A 115 -8.86 -3.82 -7.07
N ALA A 116 -8.82 -4.90 -7.83
CA ALA A 116 -7.73 -5.21 -8.74
C ALA A 116 -7.71 -4.33 -10.00
N THR A 117 -8.86 -3.84 -10.41
CA THR A 117 -9.01 -3.03 -11.63
C THR A 117 -10.08 -1.97 -11.46
N LYS A 118 -10.10 -0.99 -12.38
CA LYS A 118 -11.18 0.02 -12.45
C LYS A 118 -12.57 -0.61 -12.61
N ASN A 119 -12.64 -1.75 -13.28
CA ASN A 119 -13.90 -2.47 -13.54
C ASN A 119 -14.31 -3.41 -12.40
N SER A 120 -13.41 -3.63 -11.44
CA SER A 120 -13.67 -4.50 -10.28
C SER A 120 -13.17 -3.78 -9.03
N SER A 121 -13.84 -2.69 -8.68
CA SER A 121 -13.55 -1.87 -7.52
C SER A 121 -14.71 -1.87 -6.51
N LEU A 122 -14.38 -1.59 -5.27
CA LEU A 122 -15.30 -1.45 -4.13
C LEU A 122 -14.97 -0.12 -3.45
N VAL A 123 -16.00 0.65 -3.13
CA VAL A 123 -15.94 1.81 -2.23
C VAL A 123 -16.78 1.48 -1.02
N ALA A 124 -16.17 1.51 0.16
CA ALA A 124 -16.85 1.20 1.42
C ALA A 124 -16.72 2.36 2.40
N VAL A 125 -17.78 2.61 3.14
CA VAL A 125 -17.84 3.65 4.18
C VAL A 125 -18.30 3.05 5.50
N SER A 126 -17.76 3.57 6.60
CA SER A 126 -18.18 3.15 7.93
C SER A 126 -19.44 3.90 8.37
N THR A 127 -20.21 3.25 9.25
CA THR A 127 -21.33 3.89 9.95
C THR A 127 -20.86 5.10 10.76
N GLY A 128 -19.69 5.03 11.37
CA GLY A 128 -19.08 6.15 12.10
C GLY A 128 -18.84 7.38 11.22
N LEU A 129 -18.38 7.20 9.97
CA LEU A 129 -18.21 8.30 9.03
C LEU A 129 -19.55 8.95 8.68
N LEU A 130 -20.57 8.15 8.38
CA LEU A 130 -21.91 8.63 8.02
C LEU A 130 -22.61 9.36 9.16
N GLN A 131 -22.31 9.01 10.42
CA GLN A 131 -22.89 9.65 11.60
C GLN A 131 -22.16 10.91 12.04
N SER A 132 -20.85 11.00 11.79
CA SER A 132 -19.99 12.08 12.31
C SER A 132 -19.78 13.23 11.33
N MET A 133 -20.08 13.03 10.05
CA MET A 133 -19.82 14.00 8.99
C MET A 133 -21.11 14.49 8.32
N SER A 134 -21.08 15.70 7.78
CA SER A 134 -22.11 16.21 6.89
C SER A 134 -22.09 15.51 5.52
N HIS A 135 -23.17 15.59 4.77
CA HIS A 135 -23.25 15.00 3.43
C HIS A 135 -22.15 15.53 2.49
N ASP A 136 -21.82 16.82 2.57
CA ASP A 136 -20.78 17.43 1.73
C ASP A 136 -19.38 16.91 2.10
N GLU A 137 -19.11 16.70 3.39
CA GLU A 137 -17.85 16.12 3.88
C GLU A 137 -17.74 14.65 3.47
N VAL A 138 -18.81 13.86 3.60
CA VAL A 138 -18.83 12.46 3.14
C VAL A 138 -18.69 12.39 1.61
N GLU A 139 -19.37 13.26 0.83
CA GLU A 139 -19.19 13.32 -0.63
C GLU A 139 -17.74 13.62 -1.00
N ALA A 140 -17.05 14.50 -0.26
CA ALA A 140 -15.63 14.80 -0.48
C ALA A 140 -14.72 13.59 -0.18
N VAL A 141 -14.97 12.86 0.90
CA VAL A 141 -14.25 11.61 1.20
C VAL A 141 -14.49 10.56 0.12
N LEU A 142 -15.74 10.40 -0.33
CA LEU A 142 -16.07 9.49 -1.45
C LEU A 142 -15.39 9.92 -2.75
N ALA A 143 -15.29 11.22 -3.02
CA ALA A 143 -14.59 11.74 -4.19
C ALA A 143 -13.08 11.42 -4.12
N HIS A 144 -12.49 11.47 -2.93
CA HIS A 144 -11.10 11.05 -2.68
C HIS A 144 -10.92 9.55 -2.98
N GLU A 145 -11.79 8.69 -2.49
CA GLU A 145 -11.74 7.25 -2.75
C GLU A 145 -11.94 6.93 -4.24
N VAL A 146 -12.88 7.59 -4.89
CA VAL A 146 -13.08 7.46 -6.34
C VAL A 146 -11.86 7.95 -7.14
N ALA A 147 -11.18 9.00 -6.67
CA ALA A 147 -9.95 9.49 -7.30
C ALA A 147 -8.81 8.45 -7.21
N HIS A 148 -8.67 7.71 -6.10
CA HIS A 148 -7.74 6.58 -6.01
C HIS A 148 -8.02 5.49 -7.05
N VAL A 149 -9.29 5.14 -7.24
CA VAL A 149 -9.70 4.18 -8.29
C VAL A 149 -9.37 4.73 -9.69
N ALA A 150 -9.69 6.00 -9.95
CA ALA A 150 -9.42 6.67 -11.23
C ALA A 150 -7.92 6.72 -11.56
N ASN A 151 -7.10 7.04 -10.55
CA ASN A 151 -5.63 7.06 -10.66
C ASN A 151 -5.03 5.65 -10.86
N GLY A 152 -5.76 4.60 -10.49
CA GLY A 152 -5.26 3.21 -10.48
C GLY A 152 -4.20 2.97 -9.42
N ASP A 153 -4.36 3.60 -8.28
CA ASP A 153 -3.39 3.61 -7.19
C ASP A 153 -3.18 2.23 -6.59
N MET A 154 -4.18 1.35 -6.61
CA MET A 154 -4.06 -0.03 -6.16
C MET A 154 -3.01 -0.81 -6.97
N VAL A 155 -3.08 -0.71 -8.31
CA VAL A 155 -2.11 -1.37 -9.19
C VAL A 155 -0.71 -0.79 -9.01
N THR A 156 -0.60 0.55 -8.89
CA THR A 156 0.69 1.21 -8.68
C THR A 156 1.34 0.76 -7.39
N LEU A 157 0.58 0.68 -6.28
CA LEU A 157 1.09 0.22 -5.00
C LEU A 157 1.53 -1.25 -5.05
N THR A 158 0.75 -2.10 -5.73
CA THR A 158 1.09 -3.50 -5.93
C THR A 158 2.40 -3.68 -6.70
N LEU A 159 2.63 -2.86 -7.75
CA LEU A 159 3.89 -2.87 -8.48
C LEU A 159 5.08 -2.50 -7.58
N ILE A 160 4.94 -1.42 -6.80
CA ILE A 160 5.98 -0.97 -5.87
C ILE A 160 6.24 -2.06 -4.83
N GLN A 161 5.20 -2.64 -4.26
CA GLN A 161 5.31 -3.71 -3.28
C GLN A 161 6.00 -4.95 -3.87
N GLY A 162 5.66 -5.33 -5.10
CA GLY A 162 6.31 -6.45 -5.81
C GLY A 162 7.80 -6.23 -6.02
N VAL A 163 8.20 -5.02 -6.47
CA VAL A 163 9.60 -4.63 -6.61
C VAL A 163 10.32 -4.74 -5.27
N VAL A 164 9.79 -4.08 -4.26
CA VAL A 164 10.43 -4.01 -2.93
C VAL A 164 10.54 -5.38 -2.29
N ASN A 165 9.50 -6.21 -2.36
CA ASN A 165 9.51 -7.57 -1.86
C ASN A 165 10.56 -8.44 -2.58
N THR A 166 10.73 -8.26 -3.89
CA THR A 166 11.77 -8.96 -4.65
C THR A 166 13.17 -8.63 -4.11
N PHE A 167 13.45 -7.35 -3.83
CA PHE A 167 14.72 -6.94 -3.22
C PHE A 167 14.91 -7.54 -1.81
N VAL A 168 13.88 -7.48 -0.97
CA VAL A 168 13.91 -8.03 0.39
C VAL A 168 14.25 -9.52 0.36
N ILE A 169 13.50 -10.29 -0.43
CA ILE A 169 13.67 -11.75 -0.56
C ILE A 169 15.05 -12.10 -1.12
N PHE A 170 15.49 -11.40 -2.15
CA PHE A 170 16.79 -11.65 -2.76
C PHE A 170 17.94 -11.33 -1.82
N LEU A 171 17.96 -10.12 -1.25
CA LEU A 171 19.05 -9.67 -0.38
C LEU A 171 19.14 -10.51 0.91
N ALA A 172 17.99 -10.84 1.53
CA ALA A 172 17.97 -11.68 2.72
C ALA A 172 18.64 -13.05 2.47
N ARG A 173 18.40 -13.66 1.32
CA ARG A 173 18.99 -14.94 0.95
C ARG A 173 20.48 -14.83 0.62
N VAL A 174 20.90 -13.77 -0.07
CA VAL A 174 22.33 -13.52 -0.34
C VAL A 174 23.11 -13.38 0.97
N VAL A 175 22.59 -12.55 1.91
CA VAL A 175 23.21 -12.37 3.24
C VAL A 175 23.17 -13.68 4.03
N GLY A 176 22.06 -14.42 3.99
CA GLY A 176 21.93 -15.71 4.66
C GLY A 176 23.00 -16.72 4.20
N TYR A 177 23.20 -16.84 2.90
CA TYR A 177 24.27 -17.70 2.35
C TYR A 177 25.66 -17.22 2.73
N PHE A 178 25.90 -15.91 2.71
CA PHE A 178 27.19 -15.34 3.11
C PHE A 178 27.51 -15.66 4.57
N VAL A 179 26.58 -15.46 5.49
CA VAL A 179 26.76 -15.76 6.91
C VAL A 179 26.92 -17.27 7.14
N ASP A 180 26.09 -18.10 6.51
CA ASP A 180 26.17 -19.55 6.65
C ASP A 180 27.53 -20.09 6.16
N SER A 181 28.05 -19.56 5.04
CA SER A 181 29.39 -19.95 4.53
C SER A 181 30.55 -19.55 5.47
N MET A 182 30.41 -18.45 6.22
CA MET A 182 31.36 -18.03 7.22
C MET A 182 31.33 -18.93 8.47
N LEU A 183 30.15 -19.36 8.89
CA LEU A 183 29.95 -20.17 10.09
C LEU A 183 30.38 -21.62 9.86
N ARG A 184 30.25 -22.14 8.62
CA ARG A 184 30.56 -23.55 8.26
C ARG A 184 32.00 -23.82 7.85
N LYS A 185 32.89 -22.85 7.97
CA LYS A 185 34.27 -22.96 7.50
C LYS A 185 35.05 -24.19 7.99
N ASN A 186 34.51 -24.93 9.00
CA ASN A 186 35.15 -26.11 9.62
C ASN A 186 34.32 -27.40 9.52
N ASP A 187 33.11 -27.39 8.93
CA ASP A 187 32.24 -28.59 8.85
C ASP A 187 32.10 -29.02 7.39
N GLU A 188 32.92 -29.96 6.93
CA GLU A 188 32.94 -30.44 5.54
C GLU A 188 31.78 -31.40 5.17
N GLU A 189 30.94 -31.86 6.12
CA GLU A 189 29.99 -32.96 5.87
C GLU A 189 28.53 -32.61 5.64
N SER A 190 28.08 -31.36 5.75
CA SER A 190 26.66 -31.05 5.55
C SER A 190 26.36 -30.38 4.22
N SER A 191 25.76 -31.13 3.29
CA SER A 191 25.26 -30.61 2.02
C SER A 191 23.90 -29.91 2.21
N GLY A 192 23.85 -28.58 2.19
CA GLY A 192 22.65 -27.79 2.22
C GLY A 192 22.67 -26.61 3.23
N PRO A 193 21.72 -25.67 3.18
CA PRO A 193 21.66 -24.54 4.09
C PRO A 193 21.49 -24.96 5.54
N GLY A 194 22.31 -24.41 6.46
CA GLY A 194 22.24 -24.70 7.89
C GLY A 194 21.21 -23.85 8.65
N ILE A 195 21.15 -24.08 9.98
CA ILE A 195 20.34 -23.27 10.90
C ILE A 195 20.76 -21.80 10.83
N GLY A 196 22.06 -21.52 10.69
CA GLY A 196 22.60 -20.17 10.52
C GLY A 196 22.01 -19.45 9.32
N TYR A 197 21.84 -20.13 8.19
CA TYR A 197 21.15 -19.60 7.03
C TYR A 197 19.70 -19.20 7.36
N MET A 198 18.92 -20.14 7.92
CA MET A 198 17.50 -19.88 8.23
C MET A 198 17.31 -18.69 9.16
N VAL A 199 18.06 -18.65 10.26
CA VAL A 199 17.98 -17.56 11.25
C VAL A 199 18.37 -16.23 10.59
N THR A 200 19.45 -16.20 9.82
CA THR A 200 19.91 -14.99 9.14
C THR A 200 18.88 -14.49 8.13
N VAL A 201 18.31 -15.38 7.33
CA VAL A 201 17.26 -14.99 6.35
C VAL A 201 16.06 -14.37 7.06
N ILE A 202 15.57 -15.00 8.13
CA ILE A 202 14.42 -14.47 8.88
C ILE A 202 14.73 -13.08 9.45
N VAL A 203 15.88 -12.91 10.09
CA VAL A 203 16.30 -11.62 10.66
C VAL A 203 16.43 -10.55 9.56
N CYS A 204 17.07 -10.90 8.44
CA CYS A 204 17.21 -9.99 7.31
C CYS A 204 15.87 -9.65 6.66
N GLU A 205 14.95 -10.58 6.51
CA GLU A 205 13.60 -10.31 5.97
C GLU A 205 12.83 -9.35 6.87
N ILE A 206 12.96 -9.46 8.19
CA ILE A 206 12.35 -8.51 9.14
C ILE A 206 12.98 -7.11 8.97
N ILE A 207 14.30 -7.01 9.03
CA ILE A 207 15.01 -5.72 8.94
C ILE A 207 14.74 -5.05 7.58
N PHE A 208 14.93 -5.78 6.49
CA PHE A 208 14.71 -5.24 5.14
C PHE A 208 13.23 -4.96 4.89
N GLY A 209 12.31 -5.75 5.47
CA GLY A 209 10.87 -5.49 5.43
C GLY A 209 10.49 -4.17 6.11
N ILE A 210 11.10 -3.87 7.25
CA ILE A 210 10.93 -2.57 7.93
C ILE A 210 11.43 -1.43 7.04
N LEU A 211 12.62 -1.54 6.45
CA LEU A 211 13.15 -0.52 5.54
C LEU A 211 12.28 -0.38 4.28
N ALA A 212 11.82 -1.50 3.76
CA ALA A 212 10.91 -1.57 2.62
C ALA A 212 9.59 -0.84 2.88
N SER A 213 9.04 -0.96 4.09
CA SER A 213 7.78 -0.31 4.47
C SER A 213 7.87 1.22 4.45
N ILE A 214 9.04 1.81 4.74
CA ILE A 214 9.29 3.25 4.63
C ILE A 214 9.21 3.71 3.17
N ILE A 215 9.76 2.91 2.24
CA ILE A 215 9.70 3.19 0.80
C ILE A 215 8.24 3.18 0.35
N VAL A 216 7.51 2.11 0.67
CA VAL A 216 6.09 1.97 0.32
C VAL A 216 5.25 3.11 0.90
N ALA A 217 5.46 3.46 2.18
CA ALA A 217 4.78 4.58 2.84
C ALA A 217 5.05 5.92 2.14
N THR A 218 6.29 6.14 1.67
CA THR A 218 6.64 7.37 0.94
C THR A 218 5.88 7.49 -0.38
N PHE A 219 5.76 6.40 -1.14
CA PHE A 219 4.93 6.38 -2.34
C PHE A 219 3.44 6.53 -2.02
N SER A 220 2.98 5.92 -0.92
CA SER A 220 1.59 6.06 -0.45
C SER A 220 1.25 7.52 -0.17
N ARG A 221 2.09 8.24 0.60
CA ARG A 221 1.87 9.66 0.89
C ARG A 221 1.76 10.53 -0.37
N ARG A 222 2.56 10.28 -1.41
CA ARG A 222 2.47 11.04 -2.68
C ARG A 222 1.15 10.82 -3.41
N ARG A 223 0.55 9.65 -3.28
CA ARG A 223 -0.75 9.34 -3.90
C ARG A 223 -1.88 10.09 -3.23
N GLU A 224 -1.80 10.32 -1.91
CA GLU A 224 -2.80 11.07 -1.15
C GLU A 224 -2.98 12.49 -1.69
N PHE A 225 -1.90 13.23 -1.91
CA PHE A 225 -1.99 14.57 -2.51
C PHE A 225 -2.66 14.58 -3.88
N ARG A 226 -2.41 13.54 -4.67
CA ARG A 226 -3.01 13.38 -6.00
C ARG A 226 -4.50 13.02 -5.91
N ALA A 227 -4.87 12.20 -4.93
CA ALA A 227 -6.27 11.86 -4.67
C ALA A 227 -7.04 13.06 -4.11
N ASP A 228 -6.43 13.87 -3.24
CA ASP A 228 -7.02 15.13 -2.75
C ASP A 228 -7.29 16.12 -3.89
N ALA A 229 -6.31 16.33 -4.77
CA ALA A 229 -6.50 17.17 -5.95
C ALA A 229 -7.58 16.60 -6.89
N GLY A 230 -7.64 15.26 -7.04
CA GLY A 230 -8.69 14.57 -7.78
C GLY A 230 -10.08 14.78 -7.18
N ALA A 231 -10.20 14.70 -5.84
CA ALA A 231 -11.43 14.98 -5.12
C ALA A 231 -11.90 16.43 -5.34
N ALA A 232 -10.98 17.39 -5.20
CA ALA A 232 -11.28 18.79 -5.46
C ALA A 232 -11.76 19.03 -6.90
N GLY A 233 -11.17 18.35 -7.88
CA GLY A 233 -11.60 18.39 -9.29
C GLY A 233 -12.99 17.79 -9.51
N LEU A 234 -13.30 16.65 -8.88
CA LEU A 234 -14.61 16.00 -8.95
C LEU A 234 -15.72 16.83 -8.29
N MET A 235 -15.39 17.49 -7.17
CA MET A 235 -16.30 18.36 -6.43
C MET A 235 -16.42 19.76 -7.05
N GLY A 236 -15.47 20.17 -7.91
CA GLY A 236 -15.39 21.53 -8.47
C GLY A 236 -14.85 22.58 -7.50
N SER A 237 -14.47 22.17 -6.29
CA SER A 237 -13.91 23.04 -5.24
C SER A 237 -13.09 22.22 -4.24
N PRO A 238 -11.98 22.73 -3.71
CA PRO A 238 -11.25 22.08 -2.62
C PRO A 238 -11.92 22.22 -1.24
N ALA A 239 -12.87 23.15 -1.09
CA ALA A 239 -13.44 23.48 0.21
C ALA A 239 -14.09 22.30 0.94
N PRO A 240 -14.92 21.43 0.31
CA PRO A 240 -15.49 20.27 0.98
C PRO A 240 -14.42 19.27 1.47
N MET A 241 -13.35 19.05 0.67
CA MET A 241 -12.26 18.17 1.08
C MET A 241 -11.44 18.73 2.24
N VAL A 242 -11.22 20.05 2.26
CA VAL A 242 -10.59 20.74 3.40
C VAL A 242 -11.45 20.63 4.66
N ALA A 243 -12.78 20.76 4.56
CA ALA A 243 -13.70 20.57 5.68
C ALA A 243 -13.65 19.13 6.21
N ALA A 244 -13.71 18.15 5.32
CA ALA A 244 -13.60 16.73 5.68
C ALA A 244 -12.27 16.41 6.39
N LEU A 245 -11.15 16.91 5.86
CA LEU A 245 -9.83 16.72 6.49
C LEU A 245 -9.74 17.36 7.88
N ARG A 246 -10.31 18.55 8.07
CA ARG A 246 -10.37 19.19 9.40
C ARG A 246 -11.22 18.39 10.38
N ARG A 247 -12.33 17.84 9.92
CA ARG A 247 -13.19 16.98 10.74
C ARG A 247 -12.46 15.71 11.17
N LEU A 248 -11.76 15.05 10.24
CA LEU A 248 -10.96 13.86 10.53
C LEU A 248 -9.80 14.19 11.49
N GLY A 249 -9.11 15.29 11.30
CA GLY A 249 -8.01 15.71 12.18
C GLY A 249 -8.46 16.09 13.59
N GLY A 250 -9.67 16.64 13.74
CA GLY A 250 -10.26 16.94 15.05
C GLY A 250 -10.82 15.70 15.77
N GLN A 251 -10.93 14.58 15.05
CA GLN A 251 -11.34 13.27 15.58
C GLN A 251 -10.16 12.33 15.80
N GLU A 252 -8.92 12.75 15.45
CA GLU A 252 -7.73 11.98 15.85
C GLU A 252 -7.75 11.81 17.36
N PRO A 253 -7.81 10.56 17.83
CA PRO A 253 -8.15 10.32 19.21
C PRO A 253 -7.01 10.76 20.12
N ASP A 254 -7.36 11.40 21.23
CA ASP A 254 -6.66 11.31 22.51
C ASP A 254 -6.47 9.84 22.99
N SER A 255 -6.68 8.87 22.13
CA SER A 255 -6.76 7.45 22.43
C SER A 255 -5.46 6.67 22.25
N LEU A 256 -4.31 7.31 22.10
CA LEU A 256 -3.08 6.63 22.48
C LEU A 256 -3.06 6.50 24.01
N PRO A 257 -2.89 5.29 24.57
CA PRO A 257 -2.67 5.12 26.00
C PRO A 257 -1.63 6.12 26.50
N GLN A 258 -1.83 6.70 27.70
CA GLN A 258 -0.96 7.77 28.24
C GLN A 258 0.54 7.43 28.19
N ASN A 259 0.90 6.16 28.29
CA ASN A 259 2.25 5.65 28.14
C ASN A 259 2.78 5.71 26.68
N MET A 260 1.91 5.76 25.68
CA MET A 260 2.30 5.93 24.26
C MET A 260 2.23 7.40 23.83
N GLN A 261 1.42 8.24 24.50
CA GLN A 261 1.46 9.69 24.33
C GLN A 261 2.83 10.26 24.72
N ALA A 262 3.45 9.72 25.78
CA ALA A 262 4.80 10.08 26.20
C ALA A 262 5.89 9.72 25.19
N MET A 263 5.67 8.75 24.30
CA MET A 263 6.56 8.43 23.17
C MET A 263 6.28 9.30 21.92
N GLY A 264 5.13 9.96 21.85
CA GLY A 264 4.74 10.91 20.81
C GLY A 264 5.22 12.35 21.04
N ILE A 265 6.09 12.57 22.05
CA ILE A 265 6.38 13.89 22.58
C ILE A 265 7.40 14.66 21.79
N ALA A 266 6.99 15.89 21.66
CA ALA A 266 7.79 17.13 21.61
C ALA A 266 8.85 17.21 20.52
N GLY A 267 8.49 17.86 19.41
CA GLY A 267 9.43 18.70 18.68
C GLY A 267 10.40 17.99 17.74
N GLY A 268 10.32 16.70 17.56
CA GLY A 268 11.05 15.97 16.53
C GLY A 268 10.08 15.34 15.53
N LYS A 269 10.38 15.38 14.24
CA LYS A 269 9.69 14.57 13.25
C LYS A 269 9.77 13.12 13.75
N SER A 270 8.69 12.61 14.35
CA SER A 270 8.68 11.27 14.93
C SER A 270 9.13 10.30 13.83
N TRP A 271 10.15 9.48 14.11
CA TRP A 271 10.58 8.42 13.20
C TRP A 271 9.39 7.52 12.78
N MET A 272 8.35 7.42 13.61
CA MET A 272 7.11 6.73 13.32
C MET A 272 6.33 7.36 12.14
N ALA A 273 6.47 8.67 11.89
CA ALA A 273 5.88 9.32 10.72
C ALA A 273 6.44 8.80 9.40
N LEU A 274 7.62 8.18 9.41
CA LEU A 274 8.18 7.53 8.21
C LEU A 274 7.34 6.33 7.76
N PHE A 275 6.65 5.67 8.69
CA PHE A 275 5.82 4.50 8.43
C PHE A 275 4.36 4.84 8.13
N SER A 276 3.94 6.09 8.35
CA SER A 276 2.58 6.53 8.03
C SER A 276 2.32 6.47 6.54
N SER A 277 1.24 5.83 6.14
CA SER A 277 0.76 5.76 4.75
C SER A 277 0.10 7.07 4.30
N HIS A 278 -0.35 7.91 5.23
CA HIS A 278 -0.96 9.20 4.97
C HIS A 278 -0.04 10.35 5.42
N PRO A 279 0.02 11.47 4.66
CA PRO A 279 0.70 12.67 5.10
C PRO A 279 -0.06 13.32 6.28
N PRO A 280 0.60 14.15 7.09
CA PRO A 280 -0.08 15.00 8.07
C PRO A 280 -1.21 15.80 7.43
N ILE A 281 -2.35 15.88 8.14
CA ILE A 281 -3.57 16.52 7.62
C ILE A 281 -3.32 17.97 7.26
N GLU A 282 -2.51 18.69 8.04
CA GLU A 282 -2.14 20.09 7.81
C GLU A 282 -1.43 20.27 6.46
N GLN A 283 -0.56 19.31 6.08
CA GLN A 283 0.13 19.34 4.79
C GLN A 283 -0.83 19.10 3.62
N ARG A 284 -1.81 18.20 3.78
CA ARG A 284 -2.84 17.94 2.78
C ARG A 284 -3.73 19.17 2.58
N ILE A 285 -4.16 19.80 3.68
CA ILE A 285 -4.95 21.05 3.65
C ILE A 285 -4.16 22.18 2.96
N ALA A 286 -2.90 22.38 3.35
CA ALA A 286 -2.04 23.40 2.74
C ALA A 286 -1.87 23.19 1.24
N ALA A 287 -1.66 21.95 0.80
CA ALA A 287 -1.55 21.60 -0.62
C ALA A 287 -2.84 21.90 -1.40
N LEU A 288 -4.02 21.56 -0.84
CA LEU A 288 -5.31 21.87 -1.46
C LEU A 288 -5.60 23.37 -1.56
N GLN A 289 -5.14 24.17 -0.60
CA GLN A 289 -5.32 25.62 -0.58
C GLN A 289 -4.36 26.34 -1.51
N SER A 290 -3.17 25.78 -1.76
CA SER A 290 -2.16 26.35 -2.66
C SER A 290 -2.39 26.02 -4.14
N ALA A 291 -3.15 24.99 -4.43
CA ALA A 291 -3.53 24.58 -5.79
C ALA A 291 -4.68 25.46 -6.32
N ARG A 292 -4.41 26.74 -6.57
CA ARG A 292 -5.34 27.70 -7.23
C ARG A 292 -5.04 27.82 -8.69
#